data_bd2b65563166e69158f1a195781feb2b
#
_entry.id   bd2b65563166e69158f1a195781feb2b
#
_cell.length_a   1.000
_cell.length_b   1.000
_cell.length_c   1.000
_cell.angle_alpha   90.00
_cell.angle_beta   90.00
_cell.angle_gamma   90.00
#
_symmetry.space_group_name_H-M   'P 1'
#
loop_
_entity.id
_entity.type
_entity.pdbx_description
1 polymer ?
#
loop_
_entity_poly.entity_id
_entity_poly.type
_entity_poly.pdbx_seq_one_letter_code
_entity_poly.pdbx_strand_id
1 'polypeptide(L)' 'MGRNKYSAGEIKEIGKLLRLKNAGNRLQQKQIRHDLRVDYEFNISDFNEPGKAFGEEELQAAIKRGAIQILDD' A
#
# COMPACT_ATOMS: atom_id res chain seq x y z
N MET A 1 -5.51 3.94 13.74
CA MET A 1 -4.93 2.69 13.25
C MET A 1 -5.45 2.41 11.86
N GLY A 2 -4.57 2.02 10.97
CA GLY A 2 -4.93 1.70 9.61
C GLY A 2 -5.60 0.34 9.48
N ARG A 3 -6.23 0.16 8.36
CA ARG A 3 -6.81 -1.12 7.95
C ARG A 3 -5.69 -2.09 7.56
N ASN A 4 -5.87 -3.38 7.84
CA ASN A 4 -4.92 -4.41 7.40
C ASN A 4 -5.59 -5.57 6.65
N LYS A 5 -6.88 -5.46 6.36
CA LYS A 5 -7.64 -6.47 5.64
C LYS A 5 -8.25 -5.83 4.39
N TYR A 6 -7.98 -6.45 3.25
CA TYR A 6 -8.39 -5.93 1.95
C TYR A 6 -8.85 -7.07 1.05
N SER A 7 -9.78 -6.78 0.14
CA SER A 7 -10.14 -7.75 -0.87
C SER A 7 -9.02 -7.90 -1.90
N ALA A 8 -9.05 -8.99 -2.69
CA ALA A 8 -8.08 -9.19 -3.75
C ALA A 8 -8.08 -8.03 -4.75
N GLY A 9 -9.26 -7.50 -5.08
CA GLY A 9 -9.37 -6.34 -5.97
C GLY A 9 -8.76 -5.09 -5.39
N GLU A 10 -8.96 -4.84 -4.09
CA GLU A 10 -8.35 -3.71 -3.40
C GLU A 10 -6.83 -3.82 -3.38
N ILE A 11 -6.30 -5.01 -3.12
CA ILE A 11 -4.85 -5.25 -3.11
C ILE A 11 -4.27 -4.98 -4.50
N LYS A 12 -4.95 -5.38 -5.56
CA LYS A 12 -4.53 -5.12 -6.93
C LYS A 12 -4.44 -3.62 -7.21
N GLU A 13 -5.44 -2.85 -6.79
CA GLU A 13 -5.45 -1.40 -6.97
C GLU A 13 -4.37 -0.71 -6.13
N ILE A 14 -4.18 -1.17 -4.89
CA ILE A 14 -3.11 -0.65 -4.03
C ILE A 14 -1.75 -0.88 -4.68
N GLY A 15 -1.51 -2.08 -5.20
CA GLY A 15 -0.26 -2.39 -5.90
C GLY A 15 -0.02 -1.50 -7.11
N LYS A 16 -1.07 -1.24 -7.89
CA LYS A 16 -1.01 -0.33 -9.04
C LYS A 16 -0.66 1.09 -8.62
N LEU A 17 -1.29 1.58 -7.56
CA LEU A 17 -1.01 2.91 -7.02
C LEU A 17 0.43 3.02 -6.49
N LEU A 18 0.92 1.98 -5.83
CA LEU A 18 2.30 1.94 -5.35
C LEU A 18 3.30 1.99 -6.51
N ARG A 19 3.00 1.30 -7.60
CA ARG A 19 3.82 1.34 -8.81
C ARG A 19 3.88 2.76 -9.38
N LEU A 20 2.74 3.42 -9.49
CA LEU A 20 2.66 4.80 -9.97
C LEU A 20 3.40 5.75 -9.04
N LYS A 21 3.28 5.54 -7.73
CA LYS A 21 3.97 6.35 -6.72
C LYS A 21 5.49 6.29 -6.92
N ASN A 22 6.03 5.09 -7.09
CA ASN A 22 7.48 4.89 -7.21
C ASN A 22 8.02 5.37 -8.56
N ALA A 23 7.18 5.45 -9.59
CA ALA A 23 7.55 5.97 -10.91
C ALA A 23 7.36 7.48 -11.01
N GLY A 24 6.70 8.12 -10.05
CA GLY A 24 6.34 9.52 -10.11
C GLY A 24 7.31 10.44 -9.36
N ASN A 25 7.07 11.75 -9.49
CA ASN A 25 7.80 12.75 -8.74
C ASN A 25 7.26 12.88 -7.31
N ARG A 26 7.87 13.77 -6.50
CA ARG A 26 7.48 13.97 -5.10
C ARG A 26 6.01 14.35 -4.93
N LEU A 27 5.50 15.21 -5.79
CA LEU A 27 4.12 15.67 -5.70
C LEU A 27 3.16 14.52 -5.96
N GLN A 28 3.45 13.69 -6.97
CA GLN A 28 2.65 12.50 -7.27
C GLN A 28 2.72 11.48 -6.14
N GLN A 29 3.90 11.28 -5.57
CA GLN A 29 4.06 10.37 -4.42
C GLN A 29 3.21 10.82 -3.24
N LYS A 30 3.22 12.09 -2.93
CA LYS A 30 2.43 12.66 -1.84
C LYS A 30 0.93 12.48 -2.09
N GLN A 31 0.49 12.75 -3.32
CA GLN A 31 -0.90 12.59 -3.70
C GLN A 31 -1.36 11.14 -3.59
N ILE A 32 -0.56 10.21 -4.09
CA ILE A 32 -0.89 8.78 -4.03
C ILE A 32 -0.94 8.27 -2.60
N ARG A 33 -0.01 8.70 -1.74
CA ARG A 33 -0.03 8.33 -0.33
C ARG A 33 -1.30 8.84 0.36
N HIS A 34 -1.73 10.04 -0.01
CA HIS A 34 -2.99 10.60 0.48
C HIS A 34 -4.18 9.78 0.01
N ASP A 35 -4.22 9.43 -1.28
CA ASP A 35 -5.30 8.63 -1.86
C ASP A 35 -5.39 7.25 -1.21
N LEU A 36 -4.25 6.60 -0.99
CA LEU A 36 -4.22 5.30 -0.31
C LEU A 36 -4.80 5.39 1.09
N ARG A 37 -4.47 6.44 1.82
CA ARG A 37 -4.97 6.63 3.17
C ARG A 37 -6.46 6.93 3.21
N VAL A 38 -6.93 7.77 2.29
CA VAL A 38 -8.33 8.19 2.25
C VAL A 38 -9.24 7.10 1.68
N ASP A 39 -8.85 6.51 0.56
CA ASP A 39 -9.69 5.56 -0.17
C ASP A 39 -9.64 4.15 0.42
N TYR A 40 -8.50 3.75 0.95
CA TYR A 40 -8.27 2.37 1.41
C TYR A 40 -7.88 2.28 2.88
N GLU A 41 -7.74 3.42 3.57
CA GLU A 41 -7.21 3.46 4.93
C GLU A 41 -5.86 2.74 5.03
N PHE A 42 -5.07 2.85 3.95
CA PHE A 42 -3.77 2.18 3.85
C PHE A 42 -2.67 3.16 4.24
N ASN A 43 -2.08 2.94 5.40
CA ASN A 43 -0.97 3.74 5.90
C ASN A 43 0.34 3.00 5.61
N ILE A 44 1.11 3.53 4.68
CA ILE A 44 2.40 2.92 4.30
C ILE A 44 3.31 2.76 5.52
N SER A 45 3.32 3.74 6.42
CA SER A 45 4.17 3.70 7.61
C SER A 45 3.88 2.54 8.56
N ASP A 46 2.66 1.97 8.49
CA ASP A 46 2.31 0.82 9.33
C ASP A 46 2.99 -0.47 8.89
N PHE A 47 3.43 -0.53 7.63
CA PHE A 47 3.96 -1.74 7.01
C PHE A 47 5.40 -1.58 6.54
N ASN A 48 5.96 -0.39 6.63
CA ASN A 48 7.26 -0.07 6.07
C ASN A 48 8.26 0.34 7.16
N GLU A 49 9.52 0.03 6.93
CA GLU A 49 10.60 0.50 7.77
C GLU A 49 10.93 1.95 7.44
N PRO A 50 11.30 2.79 8.45
CA PRO A 50 11.68 4.17 8.19
C PRO A 50 12.82 4.27 7.17
N GLY A 51 12.68 5.20 6.24
CA GLY A 51 13.71 5.46 5.25
C GLY A 51 13.70 4.55 4.03
N LYS A 52 12.81 3.58 3.96
CA LYS A 52 12.68 2.68 2.80
C LYS A 52 11.48 3.05 1.95
N ALA A 53 11.63 2.93 0.64
CA ALA A 53 10.52 3.07 -0.28
C ALA A 53 9.60 1.85 -0.17
N PHE A 54 8.30 2.08 -0.22
CA PHE A 54 7.30 1.01 -0.18
C PHE A 54 6.70 0.85 -1.58
N GLY A 55 6.90 -0.32 -2.16
CA GLY A 55 6.41 -0.64 -3.50
C GLY A 55 5.65 -1.95 -3.52
N GLU A 56 5.40 -2.48 -4.70
CA GLU A 56 4.68 -3.74 -4.87
C GLU A 56 5.36 -4.91 -4.17
N GLU A 57 6.69 -4.96 -4.22
CA GLU A 57 7.44 -6.05 -3.57
C GLU A 57 7.24 -6.04 -2.06
N GLU A 58 7.28 -4.85 -1.45
CA GLU A 58 7.05 -4.67 -0.02
C GLU A 58 5.61 -4.99 0.35
N LEU A 59 4.66 -4.68 -0.53
CA LEU A 59 3.25 -5.05 -0.34
C LEU A 59 3.10 -6.57 -0.33
N GLN A 60 3.70 -7.27 -1.28
CA GLN A 60 3.65 -8.73 -1.35
C GLN A 60 4.33 -9.36 -0.13
N ALA A 61 5.45 -8.80 0.30
CA ALA A 61 6.14 -9.26 1.52
C ALA A 61 5.27 -9.09 2.76
N ALA A 62 4.56 -7.97 2.88
CA ALA A 62 3.64 -7.72 4.00
C ALA A 62 2.48 -8.72 4.01
N ILE A 63 1.94 -9.05 2.84
CA ILE A 63 0.89 -10.06 2.70
C ILE A 63 1.43 -11.44 3.11
N LYS A 64 2.60 -11.78 2.63
CA LYS A 64 3.22 -13.09 2.89
C LYS A 64 3.53 -13.30 4.36
N ARG A 65 3.97 -12.26 5.07
CA ARG A 65 4.27 -12.34 6.51
C ARG A 65 3.03 -12.20 7.40
N GLY A 66 1.85 -11.97 6.82
CA GLY A 66 0.60 -11.85 7.57
C GLY A 66 0.28 -10.46 8.12
N ALA A 67 1.10 -9.45 7.81
CA ALA A 67 0.83 -8.09 8.25
C ALA A 67 -0.38 -7.50 7.51
N ILE A 68 -0.60 -7.91 6.28
CA ILE A 68 -1.77 -7.56 5.48
C ILE A 68 -2.47 -8.86 5.11
N GLN A 69 -3.79 -8.89 5.30
CA GLN A 69 -4.61 -10.06 5.00
C GLN A 69 -5.50 -9.80 3.80
N ILE A 70 -5.59 -10.80 2.92
CA ILE A 70 -6.52 -10.75 1.79
C ILE A 70 -7.79 -11.47 2.20
N LEU A 71 -8.91 -10.77 2.07
CA LEU A 71 -10.22 -11.34 2.38
C LEU A 71 -10.70 -12.16 1.18
N ASP A 72 -11.07 -13.40 1.44
CA ASP A 72 -11.69 -14.24 0.42
C ASP A 72 -13.18 -13.97 0.39
N ASP A 73 -13.71 -13.80 -0.79
CA ASP A 73 -15.16 -13.64 -0.98
C ASP A 73 -15.85 -15.00 -1.12
#